data_8dd116729b0576ee6e71424205048020
#
_entry.id   8dd116729b0576ee6e71424205048020
#
_cell.length_a   1.000
_cell.length_b   1.000
_cell.length_c   1.000
_cell.angle_alpha   90.00
_cell.angle_beta   90.00
_cell.angle_gamma   90.00
#
_symmetry.space_group_name_H-M   'P 1'
#
loop_
_entity.id
_entity.type
_entity.pdbx_description
1 polymer ?
#
loop_
_entity_poly.entity_id
_entity_poly.type
_entity_poly.pdbx_seq_one_letter_code
_entity_poly.pdbx_strand_id
1 'polypeptide(L)'
;IYVSFRWLDDLLSLPYPGLGFAIILFAITAFGYLTTNFAFRTFTGWFDRGMNKIPLIKLIYAALKDLLNAFVGEKKKFNKPVLVEVNKENKLYQIGFVTQADLTELGLKDMVSVYLPHSYAFSGLHYVIPKDRITPLNVSGTVAMKYIVSGGVSGFRESN
;
A
#
# COMPACT_ATOMS: atom_id res chain seq x y z
N ILE A 1 15.39 20.49 26.50
CA ILE A 1 16.22 19.34 26.05
C ILE A 1 17.00 18.74 27.22
N TYR A 2 17.84 19.51 27.95
CA TYR A 2 18.65 18.99 29.07
C TYR A 2 17.81 18.45 30.24
N VAL A 3 16.69 19.07 30.56
CA VAL A 3 15.74 18.65 31.61
C VAL A 3 15.06 17.33 31.27
N SER A 4 14.74 17.08 30.01
CA SER A 4 14.09 15.84 29.55
C SER A 4 15.04 14.62 29.65
N PHE A 5 16.33 14.83 29.43
CA PHE A 5 17.33 13.77 29.58
C PHE A 5 17.55 13.39 31.05
N ARG A 6 17.61 14.38 31.96
CA ARG A 6 17.73 14.12 33.40
C ARG A 6 16.53 13.35 33.96
N TRP A 7 15.31 13.72 33.56
CA TRP A 7 14.12 13.00 33.99
C TRP A 7 14.16 11.51 33.61
N LEU A 8 14.74 11.21 32.45
CA LEU A 8 14.90 9.82 31.97
C LEU A 8 15.97 9.05 32.80
N ASP A 9 17.09 9.70 33.12
CA ASP A 9 18.16 9.13 33.92
C ASP A 9 17.70 8.89 35.36
N ASP A 10 16.92 9.80 35.94
CA ASP A 10 16.31 9.70 37.26
C ASP A 10 15.27 8.56 37.32
N LEU A 11 14.47 8.38 36.29
CA LEU A 11 13.50 7.27 36.16
C LEU A 11 14.18 5.90 36.17
N LEU A 12 15.36 5.80 35.57
CA LEU A 12 16.16 4.58 35.48
C LEU A 12 17.21 4.45 36.59
N SER A 13 17.27 5.41 37.54
CA SER A 13 18.23 5.45 38.63
C SER A 13 19.69 5.30 38.20
N LEU A 14 20.08 5.95 37.10
CA LEU A 14 21.39 5.80 36.49
C LEU A 14 22.41 6.80 37.06
N PRO A 15 23.67 6.36 37.32
CA PRO A 15 24.69 7.19 37.97
C PRO A 15 25.32 8.25 37.06
N TYR A 16 25.14 8.18 35.75
CA TYR A 16 25.75 9.09 34.81
C TYR A 16 24.66 9.78 33.90
N PRO A 17 24.75 11.12 33.77
CA PRO A 17 23.78 11.85 32.94
C PRO A 17 23.94 11.49 31.46
N GLY A 18 22.80 11.17 30.79
CA GLY A 18 22.73 10.82 29.39
C GLY A 18 22.77 9.30 29.09
N LEU A 19 23.02 8.45 30.08
CA LEU A 19 23.00 6.99 29.93
C LEU A 19 21.62 6.48 29.57
N GLY A 20 20.55 7.05 30.12
CA GLY A 20 19.17 6.69 29.79
C GLY A 20 18.85 6.87 28.31
N PHE A 21 19.33 7.95 27.71
CA PHE A 21 19.15 8.17 26.26
C PHE A 21 19.91 7.13 25.43
N ALA A 22 21.17 6.82 25.80
CA ALA A 22 21.96 5.81 25.10
C ALA A 22 21.30 4.42 25.18
N ILE A 23 20.76 4.05 26.35
CA ILE A 23 20.05 2.78 26.55
C ILE A 23 18.78 2.71 25.71
N ILE A 24 17.99 3.79 25.65
CA ILE A 24 16.78 3.82 24.82
C ILE A 24 17.14 3.76 23.34
N LEU A 25 18.14 4.49 22.89
CA LEU A 25 18.59 4.44 21.50
C LEU A 25 19.07 3.04 21.11
N PHE A 26 19.84 2.40 22.01
CA PHE A 26 20.29 1.03 21.83
C PHE A 26 19.10 0.04 21.80
N ALA A 27 18.14 0.20 22.72
CA ALA A 27 16.94 -0.64 22.78
C ALA A 27 16.08 -0.52 21.52
N ILE A 28 15.86 0.72 21.02
CA ILE A 28 15.11 0.96 19.78
C ILE A 28 15.86 0.35 18.59
N THR A 29 17.19 0.52 18.52
CA THR A 29 18.01 -0.02 17.44
C THR A 29 18.04 -1.56 17.49
N ALA A 30 18.22 -2.15 18.66
CA ALA A 30 18.20 -3.59 18.86
C ALA A 30 16.82 -4.18 18.55
N PHE A 31 15.74 -3.52 18.98
CA PHE A 31 14.37 -3.92 18.66
C PHE A 31 14.10 -3.79 17.15
N GLY A 32 14.53 -2.72 16.52
CA GLY A 32 14.47 -2.54 15.07
C GLY A 32 15.22 -3.63 14.30
N TYR A 33 16.43 -3.98 14.74
CA TYR A 33 17.25 -5.04 14.15
C TYR A 33 16.63 -6.44 14.33
N LEU A 34 16.14 -6.75 15.54
CA LEU A 34 15.43 -8.00 15.82
C LEU A 34 14.13 -8.14 15.01
N THR A 35 13.40 -7.04 14.82
CA THR A 35 12.15 -7.01 14.07
C THR A 35 12.39 -7.21 12.57
N THR A 36 13.52 -6.76 12.03
CA THR A 36 13.79 -6.81 10.58
C THR A 36 14.20 -8.20 10.09
N ASN A 37 14.87 -9.02 10.92
CA ASN A 37 15.51 -10.25 10.44
C ASN A 37 14.92 -11.58 10.94
N PHE A 38 14.35 -11.65 12.14
CA PHE A 38 13.94 -12.94 12.71
C PHE A 38 12.50 -12.98 13.23
N ALA A 39 12.10 -11.96 13.99
CA ALA A 39 10.77 -11.93 14.60
C ALA A 39 9.65 -11.77 13.59
N PHE A 40 9.87 -10.99 12.53
CA PHE A 40 8.84 -10.75 11.51
C PHE A 40 8.49 -12.04 10.73
N ARG A 41 9.47 -12.85 10.37
CA ARG A 41 9.22 -14.14 9.68
C ARG A 41 8.54 -15.18 10.59
N THR A 42 8.92 -15.22 11.87
CA THR A 42 8.36 -16.18 12.83
C THR A 42 6.98 -15.73 13.32
N PHE A 43 6.81 -14.43 13.57
CA PHE A 43 5.55 -13.85 14.03
C PHE A 43 4.48 -13.92 12.93
N THR A 44 4.83 -13.58 11.68
CA THR A 44 3.89 -13.72 10.55
C THR A 44 3.51 -15.17 10.31
N GLY A 45 4.44 -16.12 10.46
CA GLY A 45 4.14 -17.55 10.30
C GLY A 45 3.27 -18.13 11.42
N TRP A 46 3.34 -17.58 12.62
CA TRP A 46 2.49 -17.99 13.76
C TRP A 46 1.11 -17.32 13.68
N PHE A 47 1.09 -16.06 13.31
CA PHE A 47 -0.13 -15.29 13.09
C PHE A 47 -0.92 -15.86 11.89
N ASP A 48 -0.24 -16.18 10.79
CA ASP A 48 -0.83 -16.83 9.61
C ASP A 48 -1.45 -18.20 9.97
N ARG A 49 -0.83 -18.97 10.85
CA ARG A 49 -1.38 -20.27 11.32
C ARG A 49 -2.59 -20.12 12.23
N GLY A 50 -2.61 -19.12 13.11
CA GLY A 50 -3.73 -18.82 13.99
C GLY A 50 -4.96 -18.28 13.23
N MET A 51 -4.72 -17.35 12.30
CA MET A 51 -5.76 -16.72 11.49
C MET A 51 -6.39 -17.66 10.46
N ASN A 52 -5.62 -18.66 9.99
CA ASN A 52 -6.14 -19.65 9.04
C ASN A 52 -7.18 -20.62 9.60
N LYS A 53 -7.38 -20.66 10.93
CA LYS A 53 -8.38 -21.53 11.58
C LYS A 53 -9.81 -20.95 11.53
N ILE A 54 -9.97 -19.66 11.25
CA ILE A 54 -11.28 -19.01 11.20
C ILE A 54 -11.57 -18.63 9.74
N PRO A 55 -12.51 -19.30 9.02
CA PRO A 55 -12.71 -19.14 7.58
C PRO A 55 -13.00 -17.70 7.15
N LEU A 56 -13.78 -16.95 7.92
CA LEU A 56 -14.14 -15.56 7.62
C LEU A 56 -12.97 -14.61 7.80
N ILE A 57 -12.17 -14.78 8.85
CA ILE A 57 -10.98 -13.96 9.12
C ILE A 57 -9.91 -14.22 8.06
N LYS A 58 -9.76 -15.47 7.61
CA LYS A 58 -8.86 -15.84 6.51
C LYS A 58 -9.18 -15.07 5.22
N LEU A 59 -10.47 -14.94 4.88
CA LEU A 59 -10.90 -14.22 3.68
C LEU A 59 -10.56 -12.72 3.77
N ILE A 60 -10.87 -12.09 4.90
CA ILE A 60 -10.58 -10.66 5.12
C ILE A 60 -9.07 -10.40 5.16
N TYR A 61 -8.31 -11.27 5.86
CA TYR A 61 -6.85 -11.16 5.93
C TYR A 61 -6.19 -11.34 4.55
N ALA A 62 -6.63 -12.33 3.78
CA ALA A 62 -6.11 -12.55 2.42
C ALA A 62 -6.40 -11.33 1.53
N ALA A 63 -7.61 -10.79 1.57
CA ALA A 63 -7.98 -9.59 0.82
C ALA A 63 -7.15 -8.36 1.23
N LEU A 64 -6.93 -8.16 2.54
CA LEU A 64 -6.13 -7.06 3.07
C LEU A 64 -4.63 -7.23 2.72
N LYS A 65 -4.10 -8.44 2.83
CA LYS A 65 -2.72 -8.78 2.43
C LYS A 65 -2.51 -8.56 0.93
N ASP A 66 -3.46 -8.98 0.10
CA ASP A 66 -3.42 -8.75 -1.34
C ASP A 66 -3.51 -7.26 -1.69
N LEU A 67 -4.34 -6.50 -0.97
CA LEU A 67 -4.42 -5.06 -1.10
C LEU A 67 -3.07 -4.40 -0.74
N LEU A 68 -2.49 -4.74 0.42
CA LEU A 68 -1.19 -4.19 0.85
C LEU A 68 -0.07 -4.57 -0.13
N ASN A 69 -0.03 -5.81 -0.60
CA ASN A 69 0.94 -6.27 -1.60
C ASN A 69 0.77 -5.56 -2.96
N ALA A 70 -0.43 -5.13 -3.29
CA ALA A 70 -0.69 -4.35 -4.50
C ALA A 70 -0.07 -2.94 -4.41
N PHE A 71 0.04 -2.37 -3.19
CA PHE A 71 0.63 -1.04 -2.96
C PHE A 71 2.14 -1.09 -2.69
N VAL A 72 2.64 -2.10 -1.96
CA VAL A 72 4.00 -2.11 -1.38
C VAL A 72 4.90 -3.22 -1.95
N GLY A 73 4.35 -4.29 -2.55
CA GLY A 73 5.10 -5.47 -2.99
C GLY A 73 5.90 -5.28 -4.29
N GLU A 74 6.92 -6.13 -4.49
CA GLU A 74 7.73 -6.19 -5.73
C GLU A 74 6.91 -6.47 -7.00
N LYS A 75 5.74 -7.12 -6.86
CA LYS A 75 4.74 -7.29 -7.91
C LYS A 75 3.68 -6.20 -7.80
N LYS A 76 4.05 -4.96 -8.10
CA LYS A 76 3.12 -3.82 -8.14
C LYS A 76 1.94 -4.16 -9.07
N LYS A 77 0.79 -4.51 -8.51
CA LYS A 77 -0.44 -4.77 -9.29
C LYS A 77 -0.96 -3.50 -9.97
N PHE A 78 -0.64 -2.33 -9.42
CA PHE A 78 -0.98 -1.01 -9.99
C PHE A 78 0.16 -0.43 -10.85
N ASN A 79 0.72 -1.24 -11.76
CA ASN A 79 1.81 -0.82 -12.64
C ASN A 79 1.36 -0.45 -14.06
N LYS A 80 0.08 -0.64 -14.38
CA LYS A 80 -0.50 -0.36 -15.69
C LYS A 80 -1.58 0.72 -15.57
N PRO A 81 -1.17 2.00 -15.45
CA PRO A 81 -2.12 3.10 -15.41
C PRO A 81 -2.78 3.27 -16.78
N VAL A 82 -4.07 3.54 -16.76
CA VAL A 82 -4.90 3.73 -17.95
C VAL A 82 -5.85 4.88 -17.77
N LEU A 83 -6.19 5.54 -18.88
CA LEU A 83 -7.32 6.43 -18.98
C LEU A 83 -8.54 5.59 -19.38
N VAL A 84 -9.58 5.62 -18.57
CA VAL A 84 -10.82 4.86 -18.74
C VAL A 84 -11.93 5.79 -19.22
N GLU A 85 -12.57 5.44 -20.30
CA GLU A 85 -13.79 6.12 -20.76
C GLU A 85 -14.98 5.63 -19.94
N VAL A 86 -15.35 6.39 -18.91
CA VAL A 86 -16.45 6.04 -18.00
C VAL A 86 -17.81 6.32 -18.65
N ASN A 87 -17.93 7.43 -19.36
CA ASN A 87 -19.15 7.79 -20.07
C ASN A 87 -18.80 8.36 -21.45
N LYS A 88 -19.23 7.65 -22.49
CA LYS A 88 -18.97 8.00 -23.89
C LYS A 88 -19.72 9.25 -24.34
N GLU A 89 -20.97 9.39 -23.92
CA GLU A 89 -21.85 10.51 -24.34
C GLU A 89 -21.33 11.84 -23.80
N ASN A 90 -20.89 11.85 -22.54
CA ASN A 90 -20.38 13.06 -21.87
C ASN A 90 -18.86 13.22 -22.00
N LYS A 91 -18.18 12.33 -22.73
CA LYS A 91 -16.71 12.32 -22.85
C LYS A 91 -16.01 12.38 -21.47
N LEU A 92 -16.55 11.61 -20.50
CA LEU A 92 -16.04 11.57 -19.16
C LEU A 92 -14.99 10.47 -19.04
N TYR A 93 -13.79 10.83 -18.61
CA TYR A 93 -12.66 9.93 -18.42
C TYR A 93 -12.20 9.94 -17.00
N GLN A 94 -11.68 8.80 -16.52
CA GLN A 94 -11.05 8.66 -15.21
C GLN A 94 -9.77 7.87 -15.33
N ILE A 95 -8.74 8.26 -14.56
CA ILE A 95 -7.50 7.52 -14.49
C ILE A 95 -7.67 6.36 -13.50
N GLY A 96 -7.20 5.18 -13.90
CA GLY A 96 -7.24 3.97 -13.10
C GLY A 96 -6.12 3.01 -13.46
N PHE A 97 -6.27 1.76 -13.07
CA PHE A 97 -5.27 0.72 -13.26
C PHE A 97 -5.91 -0.56 -13.77
N VAL A 98 -5.29 -1.19 -14.76
CA VAL A 98 -5.68 -2.55 -15.16
C VAL A 98 -5.25 -3.51 -14.07
N THR A 99 -6.21 -4.22 -13.48
CA THR A 99 -5.98 -5.25 -12.46
C THR A 99 -5.93 -6.65 -13.06
N GLN A 100 -6.75 -6.90 -14.09
CA GLN A 100 -6.74 -8.14 -14.88
C GLN A 100 -6.88 -7.79 -16.38
N ALA A 101 -5.90 -8.20 -17.15
CA ALA A 101 -5.87 -7.93 -18.60
C ALA A 101 -6.59 -8.99 -19.43
N ASP A 102 -6.88 -10.14 -18.85
CA ASP A 102 -7.59 -11.26 -19.47
C ASP A 102 -8.63 -11.81 -18.50
N LEU A 103 -9.88 -11.89 -18.97
CA LEU A 103 -11.01 -12.42 -18.23
C LEU A 103 -11.66 -13.62 -18.94
N THR A 104 -10.90 -14.29 -19.80
CA THR A 104 -11.38 -15.44 -20.58
C THR A 104 -11.86 -16.58 -19.69
N GLU A 105 -11.22 -16.79 -18.52
CA GLU A 105 -11.64 -17.77 -17.52
C GLU A 105 -13.05 -17.50 -16.97
N LEU A 106 -13.51 -16.24 -17.03
CA LEU A 106 -14.88 -15.83 -16.67
C LEU A 106 -15.81 -15.82 -17.87
N GLY A 107 -15.37 -16.28 -19.05
CA GLY A 107 -16.14 -16.23 -20.30
C GLY A 107 -16.23 -14.83 -20.94
N LEU A 108 -15.50 -13.85 -20.41
CA LEU A 108 -15.54 -12.46 -20.87
C LEU A 108 -14.38 -12.17 -21.80
N LYS A 109 -14.55 -12.46 -23.09
CA LYS A 109 -13.57 -12.13 -24.15
C LYS A 109 -13.54 -10.61 -24.37
N ASP A 110 -12.34 -10.08 -24.66
CA ASP A 110 -12.11 -8.66 -24.97
C ASP A 110 -12.52 -7.67 -23.87
N MET A 111 -12.65 -8.16 -22.65
CA MET A 111 -12.90 -7.37 -21.45
C MET A 111 -11.66 -7.32 -20.58
N VAL A 112 -11.56 -6.26 -19.80
CA VAL A 112 -10.51 -6.07 -18.79
C VAL A 112 -11.12 -5.63 -17.46
N SER A 113 -10.47 -6.00 -16.38
CA SER A 113 -10.79 -5.51 -15.07
C SER A 113 -9.94 -4.27 -14.76
N VAL A 114 -10.60 -3.19 -14.35
CA VAL A 114 -9.95 -1.94 -13.97
C VAL A 114 -10.37 -1.51 -12.57
N TYR A 115 -9.42 -0.94 -11.85
CA TYR A 115 -9.65 -0.31 -10.56
C TYR A 115 -9.46 1.19 -10.67
N LEU A 116 -10.46 1.95 -10.24
CA LEU A 116 -10.51 3.41 -10.25
C LEU A 116 -10.44 3.90 -8.79
N PRO A 117 -9.26 4.30 -8.30
CA PRO A 117 -9.13 4.81 -6.93
C PRO A 117 -9.89 6.11 -6.74
N HIS A 118 -10.43 6.32 -5.55
CA HIS A 118 -10.99 7.60 -5.16
C HIS A 118 -9.89 8.56 -4.68
N SER A 119 -10.12 9.86 -4.88
CA SER A 119 -9.27 10.91 -4.30
C SER A 119 -9.52 11.01 -2.80
N TYR A 120 -8.44 11.24 -2.03
CA TYR A 120 -8.46 11.40 -0.56
C TYR A 120 -9.08 10.23 0.22
N ALA A 121 -9.09 9.01 -0.37
CA ALA A 121 -9.68 7.83 0.24
C ALA A 121 -8.86 6.56 -0.06
N PHE A 122 -9.01 5.53 0.80
CA PHE A 122 -8.44 4.19 0.59
C PHE A 122 -9.42 3.25 -0.12
N SER A 123 -10.37 3.78 -0.86
CA SER A 123 -11.38 3.04 -1.60
C SER A 123 -11.34 3.38 -3.08
N GLY A 124 -12.07 2.64 -3.89
CA GLY A 124 -12.20 2.86 -5.32
C GLY A 124 -13.32 2.03 -5.91
N LEU A 125 -13.55 2.21 -7.20
CA LEU A 125 -14.53 1.46 -7.97
C LEU A 125 -13.81 0.38 -8.79
N HIS A 126 -14.43 -0.78 -8.87
CA HIS A 126 -13.96 -1.88 -9.71
C HIS A 126 -14.95 -2.07 -10.86
N TYR A 127 -14.44 -2.01 -12.08
CA TYR A 127 -15.24 -2.22 -13.29
C TYR A 127 -14.65 -3.31 -14.16
N VAL A 128 -15.53 -3.96 -14.89
CA VAL A 128 -15.19 -4.82 -16.03
C VAL A 128 -15.68 -4.11 -17.30
N ILE A 129 -14.77 -3.75 -18.16
CA ILE A 129 -15.06 -2.93 -19.34
C ILE A 129 -14.36 -3.47 -20.58
N PRO A 130 -14.87 -3.16 -21.79
CA PRO A 130 -14.21 -3.50 -23.04
C PRO A 130 -12.81 -2.90 -23.14
N LYS A 131 -11.89 -3.63 -23.78
CA LYS A 131 -10.49 -3.19 -23.98
C LYS A 131 -10.36 -1.92 -24.80
N ASP A 132 -11.30 -1.66 -25.70
CA ASP A 132 -11.34 -0.47 -26.54
C ASP A 132 -11.70 0.82 -25.78
N ARG A 133 -12.19 0.69 -24.55
CA ARG A 133 -12.52 1.82 -23.67
C ARG A 133 -11.38 2.26 -22.74
N ILE A 134 -10.22 1.65 -22.87
CA ILE A 134 -9.05 2.04 -22.09
C ILE A 134 -7.93 2.54 -22.99
N THR A 135 -7.24 3.57 -22.58
CA THR A 135 -6.02 4.07 -23.22
C THR A 135 -4.86 3.98 -22.22
N PRO A 136 -3.80 3.22 -22.54
CA PRO A 136 -2.62 3.15 -21.68
C PRO A 136 -1.99 4.53 -21.49
N LEU A 137 -1.56 4.82 -20.26
CA LEU A 137 -0.85 6.06 -19.94
C LEU A 137 0.65 5.78 -19.81
N ASN A 138 1.45 6.63 -20.43
CA ASN A 138 2.91 6.53 -20.38
C ASN A 138 3.48 7.26 -19.14
N VAL A 139 3.04 6.84 -17.96
CA VAL A 139 3.53 7.32 -16.66
C VAL A 139 3.71 6.14 -15.71
N SER A 140 4.55 6.31 -14.69
CA SER A 140 4.69 5.25 -13.69
C SER A 140 3.41 5.09 -12.86
N GLY A 141 3.13 3.87 -12.39
CA GLY A 141 1.96 3.61 -11.53
C GLY A 141 1.98 4.45 -10.24
N THR A 142 3.17 4.73 -9.70
CA THR A 142 3.33 5.58 -8.51
C THR A 142 2.93 7.03 -8.78
N VAL A 143 3.34 7.58 -9.92
CA VAL A 143 3.00 8.95 -10.33
C VAL A 143 1.50 9.06 -10.59
N ALA A 144 0.91 8.09 -11.32
CA ALA A 144 -0.52 8.05 -11.56
C ALA A 144 -1.32 7.95 -10.25
N MET A 145 -0.91 7.10 -9.31
CA MET A 145 -1.56 6.95 -8.01
C MET A 145 -1.50 8.25 -7.20
N LYS A 146 -0.32 8.89 -7.14
CA LYS A 146 -0.14 10.19 -6.47
C LYS A 146 -1.09 11.25 -7.03
N TYR A 147 -1.21 11.32 -8.36
CA TYR A 147 -2.13 12.23 -9.05
C TYR A 147 -3.59 11.96 -8.67
N ILE A 148 -4.04 10.70 -8.74
CA ILE A 148 -5.43 10.33 -8.42
C ILE A 148 -5.75 10.64 -6.96
N VAL A 149 -4.91 10.18 -6.02
CA VAL A 149 -5.17 10.33 -4.58
C VAL A 149 -5.20 11.79 -4.15
N SER A 150 -4.42 12.64 -4.80
CA SER A 150 -4.43 14.09 -4.54
C SER A 150 -5.56 14.86 -5.23
N GLY A 151 -6.46 14.18 -5.94
CA GLY A 151 -7.52 14.84 -6.70
C GLY A 151 -7.01 15.66 -7.89
N GLY A 152 -5.85 15.27 -8.44
CA GLY A 152 -5.22 15.99 -9.56
C GLY A 152 -4.35 17.18 -9.17
N VAL A 153 -4.23 17.49 -7.88
CA VAL A 153 -3.40 18.61 -7.40
C VAL A 153 -1.91 18.34 -7.57
N SER A 154 -1.47 17.10 -7.36
CA SER A 154 -0.07 16.71 -7.60
C SER A 154 0.15 16.51 -9.10
N GLY A 155 1.06 17.27 -9.70
CA GLY A 155 1.42 17.10 -11.12
C GLY A 155 2.10 15.77 -11.43
N PHE A 156 2.25 15.45 -12.73
CA PHE A 156 2.92 14.25 -13.24
C PHE A 156 4.45 14.35 -13.23
N ARG A 157 5.04 15.45 -12.75
CA ARG A 157 6.50 15.58 -12.64
C ARG A 157 6.98 14.80 -11.43
N GLU A 158 7.95 13.91 -11.64
CA GLU A 158 8.76 13.40 -10.54
C GLU A 158 9.51 14.59 -9.93
N SER A 159 9.31 14.83 -8.63
CA SER A 159 10.16 15.78 -7.92
C SER A 159 11.57 15.18 -7.87
N ASN A 160 12.50 15.78 -8.62
CA ASN A 160 13.92 15.52 -8.45
C ASN A 160 14.36 15.78 -7.03
#